data_e07838783245521a3558df5225b05b2c
#
_entry.id   e07838783245521a3558df5225b05b2c
#
_cell.length_a   1.000
_cell.length_b   1.000
_cell.length_c   1.000
_cell.angle_alpha   90.00
_cell.angle_beta   90.00
_cell.angle_gamma   90.00
#
_symmetry.space_group_name_H-M   'P 1'
#
loop_
_entity.id
_entity.type
_entity.pdbx_description
1 polymer ?
#
loop_
_entity_poly.entity_id
_entity_poly.type
_entity_poly.pdbx_seq_one_letter_code
_entity_poly.pdbx_strand_id
1 'polypeptide(L)'
;MKDVLSSFSETIRAAGKAKRPLRIRAGGTKDFYGQGLDGDLLDPCAYAGIVDDEPSELVITARCGTRLADLECVMHERGQMLAFEPPHFGSNSTLGGCIAAGLSGPRRPYTGAARDFVLGV
;
A
#
# COMPACT_ATOMS: atom_id res chain seq x y z
N MET A 1 6.44 -10.76 -12.37
CA MET A 1 6.45 -10.44 -10.93
C MET A 1 7.59 -11.06 -10.14
N LYS A 2 8.03 -12.26 -10.50
CA LYS A 2 9.24 -12.84 -9.87
C LYS A 2 10.45 -11.92 -10.04
N ASP A 3 10.63 -11.32 -11.21
CA ASP A 3 11.74 -10.41 -11.48
C ASP A 3 11.74 -9.17 -10.62
N VAL A 4 10.54 -8.60 -10.35
CA VAL A 4 10.38 -7.41 -9.48
C VAL A 4 10.77 -7.76 -8.04
N LEU A 5 10.30 -8.89 -7.52
CA LEU A 5 10.63 -9.34 -6.17
C LEU A 5 12.12 -9.69 -6.03
N SER A 6 12.69 -10.31 -7.06
CA SER A 6 14.13 -10.59 -7.10
C SER A 6 14.95 -9.30 -7.06
N SER A 7 14.56 -8.31 -7.86
CA SER A 7 15.19 -6.99 -7.87
C SER A 7 15.12 -6.31 -6.51
N PHE A 8 13.97 -6.35 -5.84
CA PHE A 8 13.83 -5.83 -4.47
C PHE A 8 14.74 -6.55 -3.49
N SER A 9 14.79 -7.88 -3.56
CA SER A 9 15.64 -8.69 -2.69
C SER A 9 17.12 -8.35 -2.87
N GLU A 10 17.57 -8.21 -4.12
CA GLU A 10 18.95 -7.83 -4.44
C GLU A 10 19.28 -6.44 -3.91
N THR A 11 18.39 -5.47 -4.13
CA THR A 11 18.55 -4.08 -3.65
C THR A 11 18.65 -4.03 -2.12
N ILE A 12 17.78 -4.74 -1.43
CA ILE A 12 17.76 -4.80 0.04
C ILE A 12 19.04 -5.45 0.57
N ARG A 13 19.46 -6.57 -0.02
CA ARG A 13 20.69 -7.26 0.39
C ARG A 13 21.94 -6.42 0.14
N ALA A 14 22.01 -5.76 -1.01
CA ALA A 14 23.14 -4.88 -1.35
C ALA A 14 23.23 -3.68 -0.39
N ALA A 15 22.09 -3.06 -0.08
CA ALA A 15 22.03 -1.95 0.87
C ALA A 15 22.45 -2.40 2.28
N GLY A 16 21.97 -3.56 2.74
CA GLY A 16 22.35 -4.15 4.02
C GLY A 16 23.85 -4.45 4.10
N LYS A 17 24.43 -5.04 3.06
CA LYS A 17 25.86 -5.32 2.97
C LYS A 17 26.71 -4.06 2.98
N ALA A 18 26.26 -3.02 2.28
CA ALA A 18 26.94 -1.72 2.22
C ALA A 18 26.62 -0.82 3.43
N LYS A 19 25.75 -1.27 4.34
CA LYS A 19 25.25 -0.48 5.48
C LYS A 19 24.66 0.87 5.07
N ARG A 20 23.95 0.90 3.95
CA ARG A 20 23.25 2.08 3.45
C ARG A 20 21.77 1.99 3.77
N PRO A 21 21.14 3.07 4.26
CA PRO A 21 19.69 3.08 4.48
C PRO A 21 18.94 3.07 3.17
N LEU A 22 17.75 2.47 3.19
CA LEU A 22 16.78 2.51 2.10
C LEU A 22 15.60 3.37 2.51
N ARG A 23 15.08 4.14 1.55
CA ARG A 23 13.84 4.89 1.68
C ARG A 23 12.79 4.24 0.80
N ILE A 24 11.75 3.68 1.43
CA ILE A 24 10.60 3.11 0.71
C ILE A 24 9.65 4.25 0.37
N ARG A 25 9.43 4.49 -0.91
CA ARG A 25 8.55 5.54 -1.39
C ARG A 25 7.85 5.07 -2.67
N ALA A 26 6.51 4.94 -2.59
CA ALA A 26 5.67 4.60 -3.73
C ALA A 26 5.15 5.88 -4.43
N GLY A 27 3.88 6.20 -4.31
CA GLY A 27 3.29 7.37 -4.96
C GLY A 27 3.72 8.73 -4.40
N GLY A 28 4.37 8.77 -3.24
CA GLY A 28 4.85 10.00 -2.62
C GLY A 28 3.77 10.94 -2.10
N THR A 29 2.52 10.48 -2.00
CA THR A 29 1.37 11.31 -1.61
C THR A 29 1.37 11.73 -0.15
N LYS A 30 2.21 11.11 0.67
CA LYS A 30 2.36 11.39 2.11
C LYS A 30 3.76 11.85 2.49
N ASP A 31 4.51 12.40 1.55
CA ASP A 31 5.86 12.94 1.82
C ASP A 31 5.86 14.04 2.89
N PHE A 32 4.74 14.74 3.04
CA PHE A 32 4.53 15.76 4.08
C PHE A 32 4.30 15.18 5.49
N TYR A 33 4.01 13.87 5.57
CA TYR A 33 3.62 13.19 6.81
C TYR A 33 4.81 12.45 7.41
N GLY A 34 4.99 12.60 8.71
CA GLY A 34 6.10 11.98 9.43
C GLY A 34 7.38 12.81 9.39
N GLN A 35 8.48 12.17 9.67
CA GLN A 35 9.81 12.81 9.70
C GLN A 35 10.52 12.66 8.36
N GLY A 36 11.52 13.53 8.12
CA GLY A 36 12.37 13.42 6.95
C GLY A 36 13.11 12.09 6.91
N LEU A 37 13.24 11.53 5.72
CA LEU A 37 13.90 10.26 5.49
C LEU A 37 15.08 10.43 4.55
N ASP A 38 16.19 9.83 4.92
CA ASP A 38 17.38 9.71 4.07
C ASP A 38 17.50 8.26 3.59
N GLY A 39 18.14 8.06 2.45
CA GLY A 39 18.45 6.75 1.93
C GLY A 39 18.23 6.62 0.43
N ASP A 40 18.75 5.54 -0.12
CA ASP A 40 18.51 5.18 -1.52
C ASP A 40 17.04 4.79 -1.70
N LEU A 41 16.47 5.21 -2.82
CA LEU A 41 15.06 4.96 -3.11
C LEU A 41 14.79 3.48 -3.39
N LEU A 42 13.81 2.92 -2.69
CA LEU A 42 13.17 1.65 -3.04
C LEU A 42 11.71 1.95 -3.41
N ASP A 43 11.38 1.81 -4.70
CA ASP A 43 10.04 2.11 -5.22
C ASP A 43 9.22 0.82 -5.42
N PRO A 44 8.19 0.58 -4.62
CA PRO A 44 7.35 -0.61 -4.77
C PRO A 44 6.26 -0.49 -5.83
N CYS A 45 6.13 0.64 -6.55
CA CYS A 45 5.06 0.84 -7.54
C CYS A 45 5.06 -0.22 -8.65
N ALA A 46 6.21 -0.79 -8.99
CA ALA A 46 6.32 -1.86 -9.98
C ALA A 46 5.65 -3.17 -9.52
N TYR A 47 5.49 -3.37 -8.21
CA TYR A 47 4.81 -4.54 -7.64
C TYR A 47 3.34 -4.24 -7.42
N ALA A 48 2.58 -4.18 -8.53
CA ALA A 48 1.18 -3.81 -8.55
C ALA A 48 0.29 -4.90 -9.14
N GLY A 49 -0.99 -4.81 -8.88
CA GLY A 49 -2.05 -5.66 -9.41
C GLY A 49 -2.85 -6.36 -8.32
N ILE A 50 -4.11 -6.67 -8.65
CA ILE A 50 -4.99 -7.46 -7.80
C ILE A 50 -4.63 -8.93 -8.02
N VAL A 51 -4.41 -9.64 -6.94
CA VAL A 51 -4.05 -11.08 -6.95
C VAL A 51 -5.31 -11.93 -6.91
N ASP A 52 -6.25 -11.55 -6.06
CA ASP A 52 -7.50 -12.29 -5.85
C ASP A 52 -8.58 -11.34 -5.33
N ASP A 53 -9.82 -11.59 -5.76
CA ASP A 53 -10.99 -10.83 -5.32
C ASP A 53 -12.13 -11.81 -5.06
N GLU A 54 -12.52 -11.94 -3.80
CA GLU A 54 -13.60 -12.79 -3.33
C GLU A 54 -14.71 -11.93 -2.72
N PRO A 55 -15.58 -11.31 -3.54
CA PRO A 55 -16.60 -10.38 -3.03
C PRO A 55 -17.58 -11.01 -2.04
N SER A 56 -17.87 -12.31 -2.19
CA SER A 56 -18.77 -13.04 -1.28
C SER A 56 -18.18 -13.23 0.12
N GLU A 57 -16.85 -13.26 0.22
CA GLU A 57 -16.11 -13.36 1.48
C GLU A 57 -15.68 -11.99 2.01
N LEU A 58 -15.96 -10.92 1.27
CA LEU A 58 -15.52 -9.55 1.59
C LEU A 58 -14.00 -9.43 1.73
N VAL A 59 -13.26 -10.12 0.87
CA VAL A 59 -11.80 -10.15 0.89
C VAL A 59 -11.25 -9.80 -0.49
N ILE A 60 -10.26 -8.95 -0.52
CA ILE A 60 -9.47 -8.64 -1.70
C ILE A 60 -7.98 -8.72 -1.37
N THR A 61 -7.21 -9.34 -2.24
CA THR A 61 -5.77 -9.46 -2.11
C THR A 61 -5.09 -8.74 -3.26
N ALA A 62 -4.23 -7.80 -2.94
CA ALA A 62 -3.53 -7.00 -3.95
C ALA A 62 -2.07 -6.76 -3.54
N ARG A 63 -1.23 -6.53 -4.54
CA ARG A 63 0.17 -6.18 -4.32
C ARG A 63 0.29 -4.75 -3.81
N CYS A 64 1.32 -4.49 -3.01
CA CYS A 64 1.45 -3.21 -2.30
C CYS A 64 1.59 -1.97 -3.20
N GLY A 65 2.10 -2.12 -4.41
CA GLY A 65 2.21 -1.04 -5.39
C GLY A 65 0.90 -0.71 -6.12
N THR A 66 -0.17 -1.46 -5.91
CA THR A 66 -1.47 -1.18 -6.52
C THR A 66 -2.00 0.17 -6.07
N ARG A 67 -2.43 0.99 -7.03
CA ARG A 67 -3.05 2.27 -6.68
C ARG A 67 -4.35 2.03 -5.92
N LEU A 68 -4.53 2.81 -4.87
CA LEU A 68 -5.73 2.72 -4.04
C LEU A 68 -7.01 3.00 -4.84
N ALA A 69 -6.93 3.96 -5.77
CA ALA A 69 -8.04 4.28 -6.67
C ALA A 69 -8.44 3.09 -7.57
N ASP A 70 -7.48 2.33 -8.08
CA ASP A 70 -7.76 1.16 -8.92
C ASP A 70 -8.40 0.03 -8.10
N LEU A 71 -7.92 -0.18 -6.87
CA LEU A 71 -8.51 -1.14 -5.94
C LEU A 71 -9.96 -0.78 -5.62
N GLU A 72 -10.21 0.47 -5.26
CA GLU A 72 -11.55 0.96 -4.93
C GLU A 72 -12.50 0.92 -6.14
N CYS A 73 -12.00 1.13 -7.36
CA CYS A 73 -12.77 0.99 -8.57
C CYS A 73 -13.32 -0.43 -8.74
N VAL A 74 -12.48 -1.44 -8.58
CA VAL A 74 -12.89 -2.86 -8.65
C VAL A 74 -13.89 -3.19 -7.56
N MET A 75 -13.68 -2.71 -6.34
CA MET A 75 -14.62 -2.92 -5.24
C MET A 75 -15.97 -2.25 -5.50
N HIS A 76 -15.94 -1.03 -6.06
CA HIS A 76 -17.15 -0.28 -6.37
C HIS A 76 -18.04 -1.00 -7.40
N GLU A 77 -17.44 -1.66 -8.39
CA GLU A 77 -18.18 -2.49 -9.37
C GLU A 77 -18.97 -3.63 -8.70
N ARG A 78 -18.56 -4.03 -7.51
CA ARG A 78 -19.22 -5.05 -6.69
C ARG A 78 -20.09 -4.46 -5.58
N GLY A 79 -20.32 -3.15 -5.58
CA GLY A 79 -21.07 -2.47 -4.52
C GLY A 79 -20.36 -2.46 -3.16
N GLN A 80 -19.05 -2.55 -3.15
CA GLN A 80 -18.22 -2.64 -1.95
C GLN A 80 -17.31 -1.43 -1.79
N MET A 81 -16.81 -1.22 -0.58
CA MET A 81 -15.91 -0.12 -0.27
C MET A 81 -14.95 -0.50 0.86
N LEU A 82 -13.84 0.24 0.97
CA LEU A 82 -12.98 0.20 2.16
C LEU A 82 -13.65 1.00 3.27
N ALA A 83 -14.27 0.32 4.24
CA ALA A 83 -15.08 0.96 5.26
C ALA A 83 -14.30 1.88 6.20
N PHE A 84 -12.97 1.69 6.34
CA PHE A 84 -12.12 2.57 7.12
C PHE A 84 -11.79 3.91 6.42
N GLU A 85 -12.30 4.13 5.22
CA GLU A 85 -12.20 5.38 4.45
C GLU A 85 -10.78 5.96 4.41
N PRO A 86 -9.82 5.27 3.78
CA PRO A 86 -8.44 5.75 3.74
C PRO A 86 -8.33 7.07 2.99
N PRO A 87 -7.60 8.06 3.52
CA PRO A 87 -7.34 9.29 2.78
C PRO A 87 -6.38 9.02 1.61
N HIS A 88 -6.65 9.59 0.45
CA HIS A 88 -5.84 9.41 -0.76
C HIS A 88 -4.67 10.39 -0.86
N PHE A 89 -4.89 11.68 -0.55
CA PHE A 89 -3.93 12.76 -0.77
C PHE A 89 -3.39 12.79 -2.21
N GLY A 90 -4.27 12.51 -3.17
CA GLY A 90 -3.93 12.46 -4.61
C GLY A 90 -4.12 11.09 -5.24
N SER A 91 -4.05 11.04 -6.57
CA SER A 91 -4.35 9.84 -7.37
C SER A 91 -3.27 8.75 -7.33
N ASN A 92 -2.08 9.07 -6.84
CA ASN A 92 -0.94 8.15 -6.81
C ASN A 92 -0.80 7.37 -5.51
N SER A 93 -1.75 7.49 -4.58
CA SER A 93 -1.75 6.72 -3.35
C SER A 93 -1.82 5.22 -3.63
N THR A 94 -0.97 4.45 -2.95
CA THR A 94 -0.90 2.99 -3.12
C THR A 94 -1.48 2.27 -1.92
N LEU A 95 -1.88 1.02 -2.12
CA LEU A 95 -2.35 0.15 -1.04
C LEU A 95 -1.28 0.01 0.06
N GLY A 96 -0.03 -0.25 -0.32
CA GLY A 96 1.07 -0.37 0.65
C GLY A 96 1.29 0.91 1.45
N GLY A 97 1.26 2.07 0.79
CA GLY A 97 1.37 3.37 1.46
C GLY A 97 0.19 3.65 2.40
N CYS A 98 -1.01 3.26 2.00
CA CYS A 98 -2.21 3.35 2.83
C CYS A 98 -2.07 2.54 4.13
N ILE A 99 -1.67 1.28 4.02
CA ILE A 99 -1.50 0.39 5.17
C ILE A 99 -0.31 0.83 6.04
N ALA A 100 0.80 1.24 5.44
CA ALA A 100 1.99 1.72 6.16
C ALA A 100 1.70 2.98 6.99
N ALA A 101 0.90 3.90 6.48
CA ALA A 101 0.48 5.09 7.21
C ALA A 101 -0.57 4.80 8.29
N GLY A 102 -1.41 3.79 8.08
CA GLY A 102 -2.46 3.38 9.02
C GLY A 102 -3.56 4.41 9.26
N LEU A 103 -3.71 5.35 8.34
CA LEU A 103 -4.72 6.42 8.49
C LEU A 103 -6.12 5.90 8.15
N SER A 104 -7.11 6.44 8.84
CA SER A 104 -8.53 6.13 8.66
C SER A 104 -9.33 7.40 8.51
N GLY A 105 -10.56 7.29 8.01
CA GLY A 105 -11.46 8.42 7.82
C GLY A 105 -12.51 8.58 8.92
N PRO A 106 -13.56 9.40 8.67
CA PRO A 106 -14.57 9.77 9.66
C PRO A 106 -15.38 8.60 10.23
N ARG A 107 -15.47 7.49 9.53
CA ARG A 107 -16.22 6.30 9.98
C ARG A 107 -15.48 5.48 11.05
N ARG A 108 -14.24 5.80 11.36
CA ARG A 108 -13.42 5.03 12.30
C ARG A 108 -14.12 4.67 13.61
N PRO A 109 -14.85 5.59 14.28
CA PRO A 109 -15.54 5.27 15.54
C PRO A 109 -16.56 4.14 15.42
N TYR A 110 -17.10 3.90 14.24
CA TYR A 110 -18.16 2.92 13.99
C TYR A 110 -17.65 1.65 13.30
N THR A 111 -16.68 1.77 12.39
CA THR A 111 -16.23 0.65 11.56
C THR A 111 -14.88 0.07 12.00
N GLY A 112 -14.09 0.83 12.74
CA GLY A 112 -12.72 0.46 13.11
C GLY A 112 -11.64 1.15 12.28
N ALA A 113 -10.41 0.94 12.68
CA ALA A 113 -9.23 1.49 12.04
C ALA A 113 -8.77 0.62 10.86
N ALA A 114 -7.86 1.15 10.03
CA ALA A 114 -7.27 0.40 8.91
C ALA A 114 -6.73 -0.97 9.33
N ARG A 115 -6.04 -1.06 10.47
CA ARG A 115 -5.49 -2.32 11.00
C ARG A 115 -6.52 -3.41 11.26
N ASP A 116 -7.78 -3.03 11.53
CA ASP A 116 -8.86 -3.99 11.82
C ASP A 116 -9.38 -4.68 10.55
N PHE A 117 -9.01 -4.16 9.37
CA PHE A 117 -9.40 -4.69 8.07
C PHE A 117 -8.30 -5.51 7.38
N VAL A 118 -7.08 -5.49 7.90
CA VAL A 118 -5.95 -6.25 7.33
C VAL A 118 -5.99 -7.68 7.86
N LEU A 119 -6.19 -8.64 6.96
CA LEU A 119 -6.24 -10.07 7.31
C LEU A 119 -4.85 -10.72 7.26
N GLY A 120 -3.94 -10.18 6.45
CA GLY A 120 -2.58 -10.68 6.32
C GLY A 120 -1.76 -9.87 5.31
N VAL A 121 -0.47 -10.12 5.30
CA VAL A 121 0.51 -9.51 4.39
C VAL A 121 1.46 -10.56 3.85
#